data_4b1f4b245621262c3b3183955ee7ccd5
#
_entry.id   4b1f4b245621262c3b3183955ee7ccd5
#
_cell.length_a   1.000
_cell.length_b   1.000
_cell.length_c   1.000
_cell.angle_alpha   90.00
_cell.angle_beta   90.00
_cell.angle_gamma   90.00
#
_symmetry.space_group_name_H-M   'P 1'
#
loop_
_entity.id
_entity.type
_entity.pdbx_description
1 polymer ?
#
loop_
_entity_poly.entity_id
_entity_poly.type
_entity_poly.pdbx_seq_one_letter_code
_entity_poly.pdbx_strand_id
1 'polypeptide(L)'
;MGLDSEIFSILNVVRIFIVATVAFFVTLLITPAWTKVLHKYKLGKQIRTDTAFKSLHTEGGPIAAKLHQAKEGTPTMGGVVMWATVVIITIGFWLLANFFDGFWSTMNFFSRAQTWLPLGVMIFAALLGALDDYMGILRVGPKGGGLRMSHRMLLYILAGVVGAWWFFFKLGFNSINIPFMGDFIIGWWYIPFFIFTIVATAFSANETDGLDGLAAGIFLTMFGAYAVIAFDQGRMDLVVFLSAIMGSLVAFLWFNIYPARFFMGDTGSMSLGVTLGVVAMLTNTPFLLIPIGIIFIIESGSVIVQLTSKK
;
A
#
# COMPACT_ATOMS: atom_id res chain seq x y z
N MET A 1 -21.00 -32.78 11.30
CA MET A 1 -19.89 -31.81 11.52
C MET A 1 -19.05 -31.52 10.28
N GLY A 2 -18.95 -32.41 9.28
CA GLY A 2 -18.14 -32.20 8.07
C GLY A 2 -18.79 -31.28 7.01
N LEU A 3 -20.07 -31.47 6.70
CA LEU A 3 -20.75 -30.75 5.61
C LEU A 3 -20.87 -29.24 5.85
N ASP A 4 -21.17 -28.81 7.08
CA ASP A 4 -21.30 -27.38 7.41
C ASP A 4 -19.96 -26.64 7.36
N SER A 5 -18.86 -27.31 7.74
CA SER A 5 -17.51 -26.74 7.64
C SER A 5 -17.01 -26.64 6.20
N GLU A 6 -17.35 -27.59 5.35
CA GLU A 6 -17.01 -27.54 3.92
C GLU A 6 -17.81 -26.45 3.19
N ILE A 7 -19.12 -26.34 3.46
CA ILE A 7 -19.97 -25.28 2.89
C ILE A 7 -19.45 -23.89 3.32
N PHE A 8 -19.10 -23.72 4.59
CA PHE A 8 -18.53 -22.47 5.10
C PHE A 8 -17.21 -22.12 4.42
N SER A 9 -16.34 -23.10 4.19
CA SER A 9 -15.08 -22.91 3.46
C SER A 9 -15.32 -22.51 2.02
N ILE A 10 -16.22 -23.17 1.30
CA ILE A 10 -16.56 -22.86 -0.09
C ILE A 10 -17.14 -21.45 -0.21
N LEU A 11 -18.06 -21.06 0.68
CA LEU A 11 -18.65 -19.72 0.66
C LEU A 11 -17.60 -18.62 0.87
N ASN A 12 -16.63 -18.82 1.75
CA ASN A 12 -15.55 -17.87 1.97
C ASN A 12 -14.64 -17.74 0.75
N VAL A 13 -14.29 -18.84 0.07
CA VAL A 13 -13.50 -18.82 -1.15
C VAL A 13 -14.25 -18.07 -2.26
N VAL A 14 -15.55 -18.35 -2.45
CA VAL A 14 -16.40 -17.64 -3.42
C VAL A 14 -16.44 -16.14 -3.12
N ARG A 15 -16.60 -15.76 -1.85
CA ARG A 15 -16.59 -14.38 -1.38
C ARG A 15 -15.29 -13.65 -1.74
N ILE A 16 -14.13 -14.29 -1.53
CA ILE A 16 -12.81 -13.75 -1.87
C ILE A 16 -12.73 -13.42 -3.37
N PHE A 17 -13.12 -14.38 -4.24
CA PHE A 17 -13.06 -14.18 -5.68
C PHE A 17 -14.07 -13.14 -6.18
N ILE A 18 -15.27 -13.10 -5.63
CA ILE A 18 -16.27 -12.09 -5.99
C ILE A 18 -15.73 -10.70 -5.68
N VAL A 19 -15.23 -10.47 -4.46
CA VAL A 19 -14.75 -9.16 -4.03
C VAL A 19 -13.51 -8.74 -4.84
N ALA A 20 -12.57 -9.65 -5.11
CA ALA A 20 -11.42 -9.37 -5.97
C ALA A 20 -11.86 -8.98 -7.39
N THR A 21 -12.82 -9.71 -7.96
CA THR A 21 -13.34 -9.45 -9.31
C THR A 21 -14.09 -8.11 -9.38
N VAL A 22 -14.94 -7.82 -8.39
CA VAL A 22 -15.64 -6.54 -8.30
C VAL A 22 -14.63 -5.40 -8.15
N ALA A 23 -13.59 -5.57 -7.32
CA ALA A 23 -12.52 -4.58 -7.14
C ALA A 23 -11.78 -4.32 -8.46
N PHE A 24 -11.46 -5.37 -9.21
CA PHE A 24 -10.84 -5.25 -10.52
C PHE A 24 -11.69 -4.40 -11.47
N PHE A 25 -12.97 -4.74 -11.64
CA PHE A 25 -13.85 -4.01 -12.56
C PHE A 25 -14.16 -2.59 -12.12
N VAL A 26 -14.37 -2.35 -10.82
CA VAL A 26 -14.59 -1.00 -10.28
C VAL A 26 -13.36 -0.12 -10.53
N THR A 27 -12.15 -0.62 -10.27
CA THR A 27 -10.91 0.11 -10.57
C THR A 27 -10.78 0.39 -12.05
N LEU A 28 -11.05 -0.60 -12.91
CA LEU A 28 -10.96 -0.47 -14.35
C LEU A 28 -11.95 0.58 -14.90
N LEU A 29 -13.14 0.67 -14.33
CA LEU A 29 -14.16 1.67 -14.69
C LEU A 29 -13.84 3.08 -14.20
N ILE A 30 -13.27 3.21 -12.98
CA ILE A 30 -12.93 4.52 -12.39
C ILE A 30 -11.68 5.10 -13.06
N THR A 31 -10.73 4.27 -13.46
CA THR A 31 -9.42 4.71 -13.98
C THR A 31 -9.52 5.67 -15.17
N PRO A 32 -10.32 5.44 -16.23
CA PRO A 32 -10.42 6.39 -17.34
C PRO A 32 -10.97 7.76 -16.93
N ALA A 33 -11.93 7.79 -16.00
CA ALA A 33 -12.48 9.03 -15.47
C ALA A 33 -11.42 9.80 -14.68
N TRP A 34 -10.70 9.10 -13.80
CA TRP A 34 -9.61 9.68 -13.01
C TRP A 34 -8.46 10.18 -13.90
N THR A 35 -8.08 9.40 -14.90
CA THR A 35 -7.05 9.80 -15.88
C THR A 35 -7.42 11.11 -16.60
N LYS A 36 -8.68 11.29 -16.98
CA LYS A 36 -9.16 12.57 -17.57
C LYS A 36 -9.01 13.73 -16.59
N VAL A 37 -9.30 13.51 -15.30
CA VAL A 37 -9.11 14.53 -14.24
C VAL A 37 -7.63 14.89 -14.12
N LEU A 38 -6.74 13.90 -14.04
CA LEU A 38 -5.29 14.10 -13.94
C LEU A 38 -4.74 14.94 -15.09
N HIS A 39 -5.16 14.65 -16.32
CA HIS A 39 -4.72 15.42 -17.51
C HIS A 39 -5.36 16.81 -17.57
N LYS A 40 -6.66 16.94 -17.24
CA LYS A 40 -7.36 18.23 -17.24
C LYS A 40 -6.72 19.26 -16.30
N TYR A 41 -6.31 18.80 -15.11
CA TYR A 41 -5.68 19.64 -14.10
C TYR A 41 -4.16 19.64 -14.17
N LYS A 42 -3.56 18.97 -15.20
CA LYS A 42 -2.11 18.87 -15.41
C LYS A 42 -1.38 18.39 -14.16
N LEU A 43 -1.95 17.39 -13.48
CA LEU A 43 -1.39 16.82 -12.26
C LEU A 43 -0.19 15.90 -12.56
N GLY A 44 0.74 16.38 -13.38
CA GLY A 44 1.96 15.67 -13.76
C GLY A 44 3.15 16.12 -12.91
N LYS A 45 3.95 15.16 -12.49
CA LYS A 45 5.23 15.42 -11.81
C LYS A 45 6.18 16.01 -12.84
N GLN A 46 6.61 17.26 -12.65
CA GLN A 46 7.62 17.84 -13.51
C GLN A 46 8.99 17.29 -13.11
N ILE A 47 9.75 16.80 -14.09
CA ILE A 47 11.11 16.30 -13.87
C ILE A 47 11.97 17.48 -13.39
N ARG A 48 12.66 17.30 -12.27
CA ARG A 48 13.60 18.30 -11.74
C ARG A 48 14.78 18.45 -12.71
N THR A 49 14.93 19.63 -13.25
CA THR A 49 16.11 20.02 -14.08
C THR A 49 17.27 20.53 -13.22
N ASP A 50 17.21 20.34 -11.89
CA ASP A 50 18.20 20.87 -10.96
C ASP A 50 19.56 20.15 -11.05
N THR A 51 20.61 20.88 -10.70
CA THR A 51 22.03 20.49 -10.79
C THR A 51 22.38 19.14 -10.14
N ALA A 52 21.64 18.70 -9.11
CA ALA A 52 21.82 17.38 -8.50
C ALA A 52 21.37 16.23 -9.43
N PHE A 53 20.32 16.46 -10.24
CA PHE A 53 19.86 15.51 -11.24
C PHE A 53 20.81 15.47 -12.45
N LYS A 54 21.46 16.61 -12.78
CA LYS A 54 22.48 16.68 -13.81
C LYS A 54 23.72 15.85 -13.45
N SER A 55 24.10 15.79 -12.16
CA SER A 55 25.22 14.96 -11.71
C SER A 55 24.89 13.45 -11.73
N LEU A 56 23.65 13.07 -11.47
CA LEU A 56 23.17 11.69 -11.64
C LEU A 56 23.09 11.27 -13.12
N HIS A 57 22.75 12.20 -14.02
CA HIS A 57 22.72 11.93 -15.46
C HIS A 57 24.11 11.75 -16.07
N THR A 58 25.15 12.33 -15.47
CA THR A 58 26.53 12.14 -15.92
C THR A 58 27.06 10.76 -15.57
N GLU A 59 26.53 10.12 -14.52
CA GLU A 59 26.97 8.78 -14.06
C GLU A 59 26.05 7.64 -14.55
N GLY A 60 24.78 7.92 -14.89
CA GLY A 60 23.79 6.92 -15.33
C GLY A 60 23.77 6.61 -16.83
N GLY A 61 24.54 7.29 -17.62
CA GLY A 61 24.65 7.09 -19.06
C GLY A 61 23.41 7.53 -19.89
N PRO A 62 23.51 7.50 -21.22
CA PRO A 62 22.50 8.02 -22.16
C PRO A 62 21.16 7.23 -22.10
N ILE A 63 21.17 6.00 -21.60
CA ILE A 63 19.97 5.16 -21.51
C ILE A 63 19.04 5.63 -20.37
N ALA A 64 19.58 5.94 -19.20
CA ALA A 64 18.80 6.45 -18.07
C ALA A 64 18.18 7.82 -18.38
N ALA A 65 18.93 8.70 -19.05
CA ALA A 65 18.45 9.99 -19.50
C ALA A 65 17.26 9.87 -20.48
N LYS A 66 17.33 8.94 -21.45
CA LYS A 66 16.23 8.68 -22.40
C LYS A 66 14.99 8.12 -21.72
N LEU A 67 15.15 7.18 -20.77
CA LEU A 67 14.04 6.61 -20.00
C LEU A 67 13.31 7.66 -19.15
N HIS A 68 14.04 8.61 -18.58
CA HIS A 68 13.46 9.70 -17.80
C HIS A 68 12.81 10.79 -18.66
N GLN A 69 13.37 11.10 -19.84
CA GLN A 69 12.73 12.04 -20.79
C GLN A 69 11.39 11.51 -21.31
N ALA A 70 11.27 10.19 -21.54
CA ALA A 70 10.01 9.58 -21.97
C ALA A 70 8.89 9.67 -20.92
N LYS A 71 9.23 9.97 -19.64
CA LYS A 71 8.29 10.08 -18.50
C LYS A 71 7.81 11.51 -18.24
N GLU A 72 8.35 12.51 -18.98
CA GLU A 72 7.97 13.90 -18.80
C GLU A 72 6.51 14.13 -19.19
N GLY A 73 5.72 14.72 -18.27
CA GLY A 73 4.30 14.96 -18.48
C GLY A 73 3.37 13.82 -18.06
N THR A 74 3.90 12.65 -17.66
CA THR A 74 3.05 11.56 -17.13
C THR A 74 2.46 11.99 -15.78
N PRO A 75 1.11 11.91 -15.60
CA PRO A 75 0.48 12.30 -14.36
C PRO A 75 0.92 11.44 -13.17
N THR A 76 0.99 12.04 -11.98
CA THR A 76 1.10 11.33 -10.68
C THR A 76 -0.28 11.19 -10.03
N MET A 77 -0.36 10.66 -8.80
CA MET A 77 -1.61 10.41 -8.06
C MET A 77 -2.51 9.31 -8.66
N GLY A 78 -1.95 8.42 -9.48
CA GLY A 78 -2.68 7.24 -9.97
C GLY A 78 -3.11 6.30 -8.84
N GLY A 79 -2.40 6.29 -7.71
CA GLY A 79 -2.72 5.50 -6.52
C GLY A 79 -4.12 5.76 -5.94
N VAL A 80 -4.71 6.92 -6.23
CA VAL A 80 -6.09 7.24 -5.80
C VAL A 80 -7.09 6.18 -6.24
N VAL A 81 -6.97 5.64 -7.46
CA VAL A 81 -7.94 4.65 -7.95
C VAL A 81 -7.94 3.36 -7.13
N MET A 82 -6.79 2.97 -6.56
CA MET A 82 -6.65 1.75 -5.77
C MET A 82 -7.36 1.87 -4.42
N TRP A 83 -6.92 2.81 -3.58
CA TRP A 83 -7.51 2.93 -2.25
C TRP A 83 -8.98 3.41 -2.29
N ALA A 84 -9.32 4.28 -3.26
CA ALA A 84 -10.72 4.69 -3.44
C ALA A 84 -11.62 3.51 -3.81
N THR A 85 -11.16 2.60 -4.68
CA THR A 85 -11.89 1.36 -5.00
C THR A 85 -12.11 0.52 -3.75
N VAL A 86 -11.07 0.29 -2.94
CA VAL A 86 -11.19 -0.51 -1.71
C VAL A 86 -12.21 0.11 -0.75
N VAL A 87 -12.18 1.45 -0.58
CA VAL A 87 -13.15 2.19 0.24
C VAL A 87 -14.58 2.03 -0.32
N ILE A 88 -14.76 2.26 -1.62
CA ILE A 88 -16.07 2.17 -2.30
C ILE A 88 -16.67 0.78 -2.12
N ILE A 89 -15.88 -0.27 -2.31
CA ILE A 89 -16.34 -1.65 -2.19
C ILE A 89 -16.66 -2.00 -0.74
N THR A 90 -15.80 -1.61 0.20
CA THR A 90 -16.02 -1.88 1.62
C THR A 90 -17.30 -1.21 2.11
N ILE A 91 -17.49 0.07 1.79
CA ILE A 91 -18.71 0.81 2.14
C ILE A 91 -19.91 0.27 1.37
N GLY A 92 -19.74 -0.05 0.09
CA GLY A 92 -20.80 -0.61 -0.76
C GLY A 92 -21.36 -1.92 -0.21
N PHE A 93 -20.50 -2.90 0.10
CA PHE A 93 -20.96 -4.16 0.69
C PHE A 93 -21.51 -4.01 2.11
N TRP A 94 -20.94 -3.09 2.89
CA TRP A 94 -21.50 -2.76 4.21
C TRP A 94 -22.90 -2.16 4.10
N LEU A 95 -23.14 -1.22 3.18
CA LEU A 95 -24.47 -0.65 2.95
C LEU A 95 -25.45 -1.72 2.43
N LEU A 96 -25.05 -2.52 1.44
CA LEU A 96 -25.91 -3.60 0.92
C LEU A 96 -26.29 -4.58 2.01
N ALA A 97 -25.38 -4.92 2.91
CA ALA A 97 -25.63 -5.81 4.03
C ALA A 97 -26.61 -5.21 5.07
N ASN A 98 -26.72 -3.88 5.17
CA ASN A 98 -27.68 -3.24 6.07
C ASN A 98 -29.10 -3.13 5.46
N PHE A 99 -29.22 -3.16 4.14
CA PHE A 99 -30.52 -3.07 3.48
C PHE A 99 -31.06 -4.40 2.97
N PHE A 100 -30.20 -5.38 2.76
CA PHE A 100 -30.55 -6.68 2.20
C PHE A 100 -29.93 -7.81 3.01
N ASP A 101 -30.76 -8.78 3.41
CA ASP A 101 -30.33 -9.97 4.12
C ASP A 101 -29.77 -11.06 3.15
N GLY A 102 -29.33 -12.17 3.72
CA GLY A 102 -28.88 -13.34 2.99
C GLY A 102 -27.52 -13.15 2.32
N PHE A 103 -27.46 -13.29 0.99
CA PHE A 103 -26.22 -13.22 0.26
C PHE A 103 -25.42 -11.93 0.50
N TRP A 104 -26.08 -10.76 0.57
CA TRP A 104 -25.42 -9.49 0.77
C TRP A 104 -24.83 -9.34 2.17
N SER A 105 -25.47 -9.87 3.18
CA SER A 105 -24.93 -9.86 4.54
C SER A 105 -23.65 -10.71 4.66
N THR A 106 -23.56 -11.80 3.90
CA THR A 106 -22.34 -12.63 3.87
C THR A 106 -21.18 -11.93 3.12
N MET A 107 -21.46 -11.02 2.20
CA MET A 107 -20.43 -10.27 1.49
C MET A 107 -19.78 -9.15 2.33
N ASN A 108 -20.40 -8.75 3.43
CA ASN A 108 -19.85 -7.74 4.32
C ASN A 108 -18.58 -8.25 5.01
N PHE A 109 -17.47 -7.59 4.76
CA PHE A 109 -16.17 -7.85 5.39
C PHE A 109 -15.69 -6.67 6.25
N PHE A 110 -16.52 -5.65 6.42
CA PHE A 110 -16.20 -4.50 7.25
C PHE A 110 -16.38 -4.85 8.72
N SER A 111 -15.41 -5.55 9.30
CA SER A 111 -15.41 -6.00 10.67
C SER A 111 -14.50 -5.15 11.55
N ARG A 112 -14.97 -4.90 12.79
CA ARG A 112 -14.20 -4.10 13.77
C ARG A 112 -12.89 -4.78 14.16
N ALA A 113 -12.84 -6.10 14.17
CA ALA A 113 -11.68 -6.86 14.62
C ALA A 113 -10.57 -6.96 13.58
N GLN A 114 -10.90 -6.96 12.27
CA GLN A 114 -9.94 -7.35 11.24
C GLN A 114 -9.72 -6.28 10.18
N THR A 115 -10.72 -5.46 9.84
CA THR A 115 -10.65 -4.58 8.66
C THR A 115 -10.73 -3.08 8.96
N TRP A 116 -11.33 -2.68 10.09
CA TRP A 116 -11.44 -1.26 10.45
C TRP A 116 -10.09 -0.56 10.50
N LEU A 117 -9.13 -1.19 11.17
CA LEU A 117 -7.82 -0.59 11.37
C LEU A 117 -7.00 -0.52 10.07
N PRO A 118 -6.83 -1.63 9.30
CA PRO A 118 -6.13 -1.57 8.02
C PRO A 118 -6.76 -0.57 7.04
N LEU A 119 -8.10 -0.52 6.96
CA LEU A 119 -8.81 0.43 6.10
C LEU A 119 -8.60 1.88 6.57
N GLY A 120 -8.76 2.14 7.86
CA GLY A 120 -8.57 3.48 8.44
C GLY A 120 -7.16 4.01 8.22
N VAL A 121 -6.16 3.16 8.44
CA VAL A 121 -4.75 3.50 8.23
C VAL A 121 -4.46 3.71 6.73
N MET A 122 -5.03 2.89 5.85
CA MET A 122 -4.91 3.05 4.40
C MET A 122 -5.42 4.41 3.94
N ILE A 123 -6.62 4.81 4.39
CA ILE A 123 -7.21 6.10 4.05
C ILE A 123 -6.36 7.25 4.60
N PHE A 124 -5.93 7.17 5.86
CA PHE A 124 -5.11 8.20 6.48
C PHE A 124 -3.79 8.39 5.72
N ALA A 125 -3.07 7.32 5.44
CA ALA A 125 -1.82 7.36 4.69
C ALA A 125 -2.03 7.83 3.23
N ALA A 126 -3.14 7.43 2.60
CA ALA A 126 -3.51 7.87 1.27
C ALA A 126 -3.73 9.39 1.19
N LEU A 127 -4.42 9.96 2.18
CA LEU A 127 -4.66 11.41 2.25
C LEU A 127 -3.36 12.19 2.50
N LEU A 128 -2.47 11.68 3.36
CA LEU A 128 -1.16 12.28 3.56
C LEU A 128 -0.30 12.22 2.29
N GLY A 129 -0.28 11.08 1.59
CA GLY A 129 0.42 10.95 0.33
C GLY A 129 -0.17 11.82 -0.78
N ALA A 130 -1.52 11.96 -0.83
CA ALA A 130 -2.19 12.86 -1.76
C ALA A 130 -1.83 14.33 -1.51
N LEU A 131 -1.69 14.72 -0.24
CA LEU A 131 -1.24 16.05 0.15
C LEU A 131 0.19 16.29 -0.33
N ASP A 132 1.10 15.32 -0.16
CA ASP A 132 2.48 15.43 -0.62
C ASP A 132 2.57 15.52 -2.15
N ASP A 133 1.88 14.65 -2.87
CA ASP A 133 1.78 14.71 -4.33
C ASP A 133 1.25 16.07 -4.79
N TYR A 134 0.19 16.59 -4.16
CA TYR A 134 -0.40 17.88 -4.49
C TYR A 134 0.57 19.06 -4.22
N MET A 135 1.27 19.04 -3.08
CA MET A 135 2.31 20.03 -2.79
C MET A 135 3.44 19.96 -3.82
N GLY A 136 3.83 18.76 -4.26
CA GLY A 136 4.82 18.55 -5.31
C GLY A 136 4.39 19.15 -6.66
N ILE A 137 3.12 19.00 -7.02
CA ILE A 137 2.55 19.56 -8.26
C ILE A 137 2.51 21.10 -8.21
N LEU A 138 2.09 21.67 -7.08
CA LEU A 138 2.07 23.13 -6.86
C LEU A 138 3.46 23.74 -6.68
N ARG A 139 4.51 22.93 -6.66
CA ARG A 139 5.89 23.37 -6.37
C ARG A 139 6.02 24.06 -5.00
N VAL A 140 5.17 23.71 -4.06
CA VAL A 140 5.22 24.19 -2.68
C VAL A 140 6.12 23.26 -1.88
N GLY A 141 7.02 23.85 -1.11
CA GLY A 141 7.93 23.12 -0.25
C GLY A 141 9.41 23.37 -0.60
N PRO A 142 10.33 22.79 0.16
CA PRO A 142 11.76 23.01 -0.03
C PRO A 142 12.22 22.50 -1.40
N LYS A 143 12.92 23.35 -2.14
CA LYS A 143 13.36 23.07 -3.51
C LYS A 143 12.23 22.81 -4.53
N GLY A 144 10.98 23.25 -4.22
CA GLY A 144 9.85 23.16 -5.15
C GLY A 144 9.36 21.74 -5.44
N GLY A 145 9.46 20.81 -4.51
CA GLY A 145 9.16 19.42 -4.80
C GLY A 145 8.46 18.61 -3.69
N GLY A 146 7.44 19.17 -3.00
CA GLY A 146 6.70 18.47 -1.96
C GLY A 146 7.42 18.43 -0.61
N LEU A 147 7.08 17.47 0.23
CA LEU A 147 7.66 17.33 1.57
C LEU A 147 9.14 16.89 1.50
N ARG A 148 9.95 17.40 2.43
CA ARG A 148 11.31 16.87 2.64
C ARG A 148 11.22 15.43 3.14
N MET A 149 12.23 14.62 2.86
CA MET A 149 12.35 13.27 3.37
C MET A 149 12.17 13.22 4.90
N SER A 150 12.74 14.19 5.64
CA SER A 150 12.57 14.27 7.10
C SER A 150 11.11 14.44 7.53
N HIS A 151 10.30 15.21 6.78
CA HIS A 151 8.88 15.39 7.08
C HIS A 151 8.08 14.11 6.75
N ARG A 152 8.39 13.42 5.65
CA ARG A 152 7.80 12.12 5.33
C ARG A 152 8.11 11.09 6.41
N MET A 153 9.36 11.00 6.85
CA MET A 153 9.76 10.12 7.96
C MET A 153 9.02 10.45 9.25
N LEU A 154 8.82 11.74 9.56
CA LEU A 154 8.03 12.15 10.72
C LEU A 154 6.57 11.68 10.62
N LEU A 155 5.95 11.79 9.44
CA LEU A 155 4.59 11.31 9.21
C LEU A 155 4.48 9.78 9.35
N TYR A 156 5.46 9.02 8.87
CA TYR A 156 5.51 7.57 9.06
C TYR A 156 5.66 7.21 10.55
N ILE A 157 6.52 7.92 11.28
CA ILE A 157 6.69 7.73 12.72
C ILE A 157 5.38 8.04 13.46
N LEU A 158 4.70 9.15 13.13
CA LEU A 158 3.43 9.51 13.76
C LEU A 158 2.36 8.44 13.49
N ALA A 159 2.24 7.96 12.25
CA ALA A 159 1.34 6.85 11.92
C ALA A 159 1.70 5.59 12.72
N GLY A 160 3.01 5.29 12.82
CA GLY A 160 3.52 4.18 13.62
C GLY A 160 3.21 4.32 15.12
N VAL A 161 3.36 5.51 15.70
CA VAL A 161 3.06 5.78 17.13
C VAL A 161 1.57 5.59 17.42
N VAL A 162 0.69 6.14 16.57
CA VAL A 162 -0.77 5.98 16.74
C VAL A 162 -1.16 4.50 16.61
N GLY A 163 -0.62 3.80 15.61
CA GLY A 163 -0.85 2.37 15.43
C GLY A 163 -0.31 1.54 16.60
N ALA A 164 0.92 1.79 17.04
CA ALA A 164 1.54 1.09 18.16
C ALA A 164 0.74 1.26 19.45
N TRP A 165 0.30 2.50 19.73
CA TRP A 165 -0.57 2.77 20.87
C TRP A 165 -1.86 1.96 20.80
N TRP A 166 -2.52 1.92 19.63
CA TRP A 166 -3.75 1.18 19.44
C TRP A 166 -3.54 -0.33 19.62
N PHE A 167 -2.51 -0.90 19.00
CA PHE A 167 -2.21 -2.34 19.09
C PHE A 167 -1.86 -2.74 20.52
N PHE A 168 -0.98 -2.00 21.18
CA PHE A 168 -0.50 -2.36 22.52
C PHE A 168 -1.57 -2.15 23.59
N PHE A 169 -2.20 -0.96 23.66
CA PHE A 169 -3.13 -0.62 24.73
C PHE A 169 -4.58 -1.00 24.46
N LYS A 170 -5.03 -1.08 23.22
CA LYS A 170 -6.43 -1.41 22.89
C LYS A 170 -6.62 -2.84 22.46
N LEU A 171 -5.69 -3.41 21.70
CA LEU A 171 -5.77 -4.78 21.22
C LEU A 171 -4.96 -5.76 22.08
N GLY A 172 -4.11 -5.29 23.00
CA GLY A 172 -3.34 -6.13 23.91
C GLY A 172 -2.18 -6.88 23.26
N PHE A 173 -1.72 -6.45 22.08
CA PHE A 173 -0.57 -7.08 21.41
C PHE A 173 0.72 -6.72 22.15
N ASN A 174 1.43 -7.74 22.64
CA ASN A 174 2.70 -7.61 23.33
C ASN A 174 3.74 -8.68 22.92
N SER A 175 3.37 -9.51 21.95
CA SER A 175 4.20 -10.60 21.43
C SER A 175 4.36 -10.50 19.92
N ILE A 176 5.43 -11.10 19.41
CA ILE A 176 5.72 -11.25 17.99
C ILE A 176 6.00 -12.73 17.68
N ASN A 177 5.54 -13.19 16.53
CA ASN A 177 5.86 -14.53 16.05
C ASN A 177 7.15 -14.50 15.25
N ILE A 178 8.09 -15.36 15.63
CA ILE A 178 9.31 -15.62 14.86
C ILE A 178 9.11 -16.95 14.14
N PRO A 179 9.21 -16.99 12.81
CA PRO A 179 9.05 -18.23 12.05
C PRO A 179 9.95 -19.34 12.59
N PHE A 180 9.40 -20.54 12.73
CA PHE A 180 10.04 -21.74 13.26
C PHE A 180 10.37 -21.73 14.77
N MET A 181 10.26 -20.57 15.44
CA MET A 181 10.58 -20.44 16.87
C MET A 181 9.35 -20.16 17.74
N GLY A 182 8.23 -19.71 17.12
CA GLY A 182 6.97 -19.44 17.83
C GLY A 182 6.84 -18.00 18.34
N ASP A 183 5.94 -17.79 19.31
CA ASP A 183 5.60 -16.48 19.84
C ASP A 183 6.53 -16.07 20.98
N PHE A 184 7.11 -14.87 20.86
CA PHE A 184 7.96 -14.26 21.89
C PHE A 184 7.26 -13.03 22.47
N ILE A 185 7.09 -13.01 23.80
CA ILE A 185 6.56 -11.87 24.51
C ILE A 185 7.67 -10.84 24.65
N ILE A 186 7.53 -9.70 23.96
CA ILE A 186 8.49 -8.60 23.97
C ILE A 186 8.03 -7.41 24.82
N GLY A 187 6.79 -7.45 25.33
CA GLY A 187 6.23 -6.42 26.20
C GLY A 187 6.30 -5.02 25.58
N TRP A 188 6.87 -4.05 26.31
CA TRP A 188 6.99 -2.65 25.88
C TRP A 188 7.83 -2.45 24.60
N TRP A 189 8.72 -3.38 24.26
CA TRP A 189 9.50 -3.36 23.01
C TRP A 189 8.62 -3.54 21.77
N TYR A 190 7.37 -3.94 21.96
CA TYR A 190 6.38 -4.01 20.88
C TYR A 190 6.15 -2.64 20.22
N ILE A 191 6.12 -1.56 21.03
CA ILE A 191 5.89 -0.20 20.55
C ILE A 191 6.97 0.27 19.56
N PRO A 192 8.26 0.31 19.92
CA PRO A 192 9.31 0.71 18.97
C PRO A 192 9.44 -0.26 17.79
N PHE A 193 9.20 -1.55 17.99
CA PHE A 193 9.20 -2.54 16.92
C PHE A 193 8.08 -2.29 15.91
N PHE A 194 6.87 -1.99 16.37
CA PHE A 194 5.74 -1.61 15.52
C PHE A 194 6.06 -0.37 14.70
N ILE A 195 6.54 0.70 15.35
CA ILE A 195 6.91 1.95 14.68
C ILE A 195 7.96 1.67 13.59
N PHE A 196 9.00 0.90 13.93
CA PHE A 196 10.03 0.51 12.97
C PHE A 196 9.43 -0.23 11.76
N THR A 197 8.54 -1.20 11.98
CA THR A 197 7.89 -1.96 10.91
C THR A 197 7.10 -1.04 9.96
N ILE A 198 6.29 -0.11 10.52
CA ILE A 198 5.51 0.84 9.71
C ILE A 198 6.42 1.77 8.92
N VAL A 199 7.45 2.32 9.56
CA VAL A 199 8.42 3.21 8.90
C VAL A 199 9.16 2.47 7.79
N ALA A 200 9.62 1.24 8.06
CA ALA A 200 10.35 0.44 7.08
C ALA A 200 9.49 0.12 5.84
N THR A 201 8.25 -0.35 6.03
CA THR A 201 7.36 -0.68 4.92
C THR A 201 6.93 0.55 4.12
N ALA A 202 6.62 1.68 4.79
CA ALA A 202 6.24 2.92 4.12
C ALA A 202 7.41 3.55 3.35
N PHE A 203 8.60 3.56 3.94
CA PHE A 203 9.81 4.05 3.29
C PHE A 203 10.17 3.21 2.07
N SER A 204 10.24 1.89 2.23
CA SER A 204 10.58 0.96 1.13
C SER A 204 9.58 1.05 -0.02
N ALA A 205 8.30 1.16 0.31
CA ALA A 205 7.24 1.34 -0.68
C ALA A 205 7.42 2.62 -1.52
N ASN A 206 7.78 3.71 -0.86
CA ASN A 206 7.99 5.00 -1.52
C ASN A 206 9.24 5.01 -2.41
N GLU A 207 10.34 4.42 -1.95
CA GLU A 207 11.58 4.33 -2.73
C GLU A 207 11.45 3.39 -3.95
N THR A 208 10.63 2.34 -3.85
CA THR A 208 10.42 1.38 -4.94
C THR A 208 9.48 1.89 -6.03
N ASP A 209 8.67 2.94 -5.77
CA ASP A 209 7.76 3.56 -6.77
C ASP A 209 8.52 4.45 -7.77
N GLY A 210 9.63 3.95 -8.30
CA GLY A 210 10.47 4.64 -9.29
C GLY A 210 10.32 4.13 -10.72
N LEU A 211 9.89 2.89 -10.90
CA LEU A 211 9.76 2.22 -12.20
C LEU A 211 8.32 1.79 -12.47
N ASP A 212 7.92 1.90 -13.76
CA ASP A 212 6.57 1.56 -14.22
C ASP A 212 6.24 0.10 -13.87
N GLY A 213 5.15 -0.11 -13.12
CA GLY A 213 4.64 -1.41 -12.72
C GLY A 213 5.40 -2.10 -11.58
N LEU A 214 6.60 -1.63 -11.18
CA LEU A 214 7.44 -2.32 -10.19
C LEU A 214 6.77 -2.36 -8.82
N ALA A 215 6.47 -1.22 -8.24
CA ALA A 215 5.88 -1.15 -6.90
C ALA A 215 4.54 -1.89 -6.82
N ALA A 216 3.66 -1.70 -7.81
CA ALA A 216 2.36 -2.37 -7.85
C ALA A 216 2.49 -3.89 -7.99
N GLY A 217 3.44 -4.39 -8.78
CA GLY A 217 3.72 -5.82 -8.91
C GLY A 217 4.23 -6.44 -7.62
N ILE A 218 5.15 -5.77 -6.92
CA ILE A 218 5.67 -6.23 -5.63
C ILE A 218 4.56 -6.24 -4.57
N PHE A 219 3.75 -5.16 -4.47
CA PHE A 219 2.61 -5.13 -3.57
C PHE A 219 1.62 -6.26 -3.83
N LEU A 220 1.34 -6.56 -5.09
CA LEU A 220 0.43 -7.66 -5.45
C LEU A 220 0.91 -9.00 -4.89
N THR A 221 2.21 -9.30 -5.00
CA THR A 221 2.79 -10.53 -4.45
C THR A 221 2.82 -10.51 -2.93
N MET A 222 3.15 -9.39 -2.29
CA MET A 222 3.20 -9.26 -0.85
C MET A 222 1.82 -9.39 -0.20
N PHE A 223 0.82 -8.68 -0.71
CA PHE A 223 -0.57 -8.81 -0.23
C PHE A 223 -1.14 -10.20 -0.51
N GLY A 224 -0.76 -10.83 -1.63
CA GLY A 224 -1.11 -12.23 -1.91
C GLY A 224 -0.55 -13.20 -0.86
N ALA A 225 0.71 -13.06 -0.50
CA ALA A 225 1.32 -13.87 0.55
C ALA A 225 0.63 -13.66 1.91
N TYR A 226 0.35 -12.39 2.28
CA TYR A 226 -0.39 -12.11 3.52
C TYR A 226 -1.85 -12.55 3.49
N ALA A 227 -2.48 -12.60 2.30
CA ALA A 227 -3.82 -13.18 2.16
C ALA A 227 -3.81 -14.69 2.47
N VAL A 228 -2.78 -15.42 2.03
CA VAL A 228 -2.61 -16.84 2.37
C VAL A 228 -2.38 -17.02 3.88
N ILE A 229 -1.52 -16.19 4.50
CA ILE A 229 -1.28 -16.24 5.95
C ILE A 229 -2.57 -15.95 6.74
N ALA A 230 -3.32 -14.92 6.34
CA ALA A 230 -4.57 -14.56 6.99
C ALA A 230 -5.64 -15.68 6.81
N PHE A 231 -5.64 -16.33 5.65
CA PHE A 231 -6.53 -17.48 5.38
C PHE A 231 -6.22 -18.65 6.31
N ASP A 232 -4.95 -19.02 6.45
CA ASP A 232 -4.48 -20.07 7.35
C ASP A 232 -4.83 -19.76 8.82
N GLN A 233 -4.78 -18.49 9.22
CA GLN A 233 -5.20 -18.00 10.53
C GLN A 233 -6.73 -17.91 10.72
N GLY A 234 -7.55 -18.24 9.72
CA GLY A 234 -9.02 -18.12 9.79
C GLY A 234 -9.53 -16.67 9.81
N ARG A 235 -8.72 -15.67 9.44
CA ARG A 235 -9.09 -14.25 9.43
C ARG A 235 -9.77 -13.87 8.12
N MET A 236 -10.95 -14.43 7.87
CA MET A 236 -11.61 -14.35 6.56
C MET A 236 -11.94 -12.93 6.10
N ASP A 237 -12.36 -12.03 7.01
CA ASP A 237 -12.64 -10.64 6.62
C ASP A 237 -11.37 -9.91 6.18
N LEU A 238 -10.23 -10.21 6.82
CA LEU A 238 -8.93 -9.67 6.39
C LEU A 238 -8.54 -10.21 5.01
N VAL A 239 -8.75 -11.50 4.73
CA VAL A 239 -8.49 -12.09 3.41
C VAL A 239 -9.31 -11.39 2.34
N VAL A 240 -10.60 -11.15 2.59
CA VAL A 240 -11.49 -10.46 1.65
C VAL A 240 -11.03 -9.00 1.44
N PHE A 241 -10.61 -8.31 2.48
CA PHE A 241 -10.02 -6.96 2.38
C PHE A 241 -8.76 -6.98 1.51
N LEU A 242 -7.85 -7.92 1.73
CA LEU A 242 -6.64 -8.08 0.93
C LEU A 242 -6.96 -8.44 -0.52
N SER A 243 -8.00 -9.25 -0.76
CA SER A 243 -8.45 -9.57 -2.11
C SER A 243 -9.00 -8.34 -2.86
N ALA A 244 -9.66 -7.41 -2.15
CA ALA A 244 -10.07 -6.14 -2.74
C ALA A 244 -8.87 -5.28 -3.16
N ILE A 245 -7.83 -5.22 -2.32
CA ILE A 245 -6.57 -4.54 -2.67
C ILE A 245 -5.92 -5.22 -3.89
N MET A 246 -5.81 -6.55 -3.89
CA MET A 246 -5.21 -7.29 -5.00
C MET A 246 -5.96 -7.09 -6.31
N GLY A 247 -7.29 -7.18 -6.30
CA GLY A 247 -8.12 -6.91 -7.47
C GLY A 247 -7.91 -5.51 -8.03
N SER A 248 -7.85 -4.49 -7.14
CA SER A 248 -7.56 -3.12 -7.54
C SER A 248 -6.15 -2.94 -8.11
N LEU A 249 -5.14 -3.63 -7.53
CA LEU A 249 -3.76 -3.60 -8.00
C LEU A 249 -3.61 -4.23 -9.39
N VAL A 250 -4.29 -5.35 -9.66
CA VAL A 250 -4.26 -5.99 -10.98
C VAL A 250 -4.81 -5.05 -12.06
N ALA A 251 -5.95 -4.38 -11.78
CA ALA A 251 -6.50 -3.39 -12.70
C ALA A 251 -5.59 -2.16 -12.85
N PHE A 252 -5.00 -1.69 -11.75
CA PHE A 252 -4.03 -0.58 -11.77
C PHE A 252 -2.81 -0.91 -12.63
N LEU A 253 -2.24 -2.10 -12.48
CA LEU A 253 -1.10 -2.57 -13.27
C LEU A 253 -1.35 -2.47 -14.77
N TRP A 254 -2.56 -2.77 -15.24
CA TRP A 254 -2.91 -2.64 -16.66
C TRP A 254 -2.62 -1.25 -17.24
N PHE A 255 -2.70 -0.21 -16.41
CA PHE A 255 -2.45 1.17 -16.82
C PHE A 255 -1.05 1.68 -16.43
N ASN A 256 -0.38 0.99 -15.51
CA ASN A 256 0.92 1.39 -14.95
C ASN A 256 2.10 0.60 -15.52
N ILE A 257 1.87 -0.49 -16.27
CA ILE A 257 2.93 -1.18 -17.04
C ILE A 257 3.44 -0.26 -18.15
N TYR A 258 4.73 -0.36 -18.44
CA TYR A 258 5.41 0.46 -19.44
C TYR A 258 4.79 0.36 -20.84
N PRO A 259 4.51 1.48 -21.51
CA PRO A 259 4.62 2.86 -21.04
C PRO A 259 3.46 3.26 -20.14
N ALA A 260 3.76 3.68 -18.89
CA ALA A 260 2.74 3.99 -17.91
C ALA A 260 1.88 5.20 -18.31
N ARG A 261 0.57 5.08 -18.14
CA ARG A 261 -0.36 6.20 -18.38
C ARG A 261 -0.39 7.20 -17.23
N PHE A 262 -0.03 6.76 -16.02
CA PHE A 262 0.15 7.55 -14.81
C PHE A 262 1.00 6.79 -13.81
N PHE A 263 1.63 7.51 -12.90
CA PHE A 263 2.39 6.93 -11.78
C PHE A 263 1.51 6.73 -10.55
N MET A 264 1.90 5.78 -9.69
CA MET A 264 1.22 5.50 -8.45
C MET A 264 1.20 6.76 -7.55
N GLY A 265 2.34 7.38 -7.38
CA GLY A 265 2.55 8.56 -6.53
C GLY A 265 2.56 8.22 -5.04
N ASP A 266 2.85 9.25 -4.24
CA ASP A 266 2.95 9.11 -2.79
C ASP A 266 1.60 8.69 -2.16
N THR A 267 0.47 9.10 -2.76
CA THR A 267 -0.87 8.68 -2.33
C THR A 267 -1.08 7.16 -2.40
N GLY A 268 -0.48 6.49 -3.38
CA GLY A 268 -0.55 5.03 -3.53
C GLY A 268 0.51 4.30 -2.71
N SER A 269 1.78 4.69 -2.88
CA SER A 269 2.91 4.00 -2.24
C SER A 269 2.85 4.10 -0.71
N MET A 270 2.54 5.28 -0.14
CA MET A 270 2.39 5.45 1.30
C MET A 270 1.19 4.66 1.84
N SER A 271 0.03 4.73 1.17
CA SER A 271 -1.16 4.01 1.63
C SER A 271 -0.96 2.51 1.67
N LEU A 272 -0.40 1.93 0.61
CA LEU A 272 -0.15 0.49 0.54
C LEU A 272 1.00 0.06 1.46
N GLY A 273 2.08 0.87 1.55
CA GLY A 273 3.22 0.56 2.42
C GLY A 273 2.86 0.52 3.90
N VAL A 274 2.13 1.54 4.40
CA VAL A 274 1.66 1.56 5.79
C VAL A 274 0.65 0.45 6.05
N THR A 275 -0.29 0.22 5.11
CA THR A 275 -1.27 -0.87 5.22
C THR A 275 -0.60 -2.23 5.30
N LEU A 276 0.42 -2.48 4.49
CA LEU A 276 1.20 -3.73 4.52
C LEU A 276 1.85 -3.96 5.89
N GLY A 277 2.48 -2.92 6.45
CA GLY A 277 3.07 -2.99 7.80
C GLY A 277 2.02 -3.32 8.87
N VAL A 278 0.85 -2.67 8.81
CA VAL A 278 -0.26 -2.94 9.73
C VAL A 278 -0.79 -4.37 9.57
N VAL A 279 -0.94 -4.87 8.35
CA VAL A 279 -1.36 -6.24 8.08
C VAL A 279 -0.36 -7.26 8.64
N ALA A 280 0.94 -7.02 8.46
CA ALA A 280 1.99 -7.88 9.00
C ALA A 280 1.97 -7.93 10.54
N MET A 281 1.74 -6.79 11.18
CA MET A 281 1.60 -6.71 12.64
C MET A 281 0.28 -7.32 13.11
N LEU A 282 -0.83 -7.14 12.36
CA LEU A 282 -2.13 -7.70 12.71
C LEU A 282 -2.15 -9.23 12.60
N THR A 283 -1.45 -9.79 11.63
CA THR A 283 -1.28 -11.26 11.49
C THR A 283 -0.21 -11.83 12.43
N ASN A 284 0.45 -10.98 13.22
CA ASN A 284 1.57 -11.35 14.09
C ASN A 284 2.75 -12.02 13.35
N THR A 285 2.97 -11.67 12.09
CA THR A 285 4.03 -12.26 11.25
C THR A 285 4.97 -11.23 10.61
N PRO A 286 5.46 -10.23 11.37
CA PRO A 286 6.26 -9.15 10.79
C PRO A 286 7.59 -9.62 10.21
N PHE A 287 8.19 -10.70 10.72
CA PHE A 287 9.44 -11.24 10.19
C PHE A 287 9.29 -11.86 8.79
N LEU A 288 8.08 -12.27 8.40
CA LEU A 288 7.83 -12.74 7.04
C LEU A 288 7.88 -11.60 6.00
N LEU A 289 7.84 -10.32 6.43
CA LEU A 289 8.14 -9.20 5.52
C LEU A 289 9.54 -9.29 4.92
N ILE A 290 10.50 -9.92 5.61
CA ILE A 290 11.88 -10.03 5.11
C ILE A 290 11.94 -10.89 3.84
N PRO A 291 11.54 -12.16 3.82
CA PRO A 291 11.58 -12.97 2.62
C PRO A 291 10.53 -12.54 1.57
N ILE A 292 9.32 -12.15 1.98
CA ILE A 292 8.23 -11.73 1.07
C ILE A 292 8.57 -10.39 0.41
N GLY A 293 9.18 -9.45 1.15
CA GLY A 293 9.54 -8.11 0.71
C GLY A 293 11.01 -7.94 0.37
N ILE A 294 11.72 -9.00 0.01
CA ILE A 294 13.17 -8.94 -0.23
C ILE A 294 13.56 -7.87 -1.27
N ILE A 295 12.72 -7.64 -2.27
CA ILE A 295 12.96 -6.61 -3.29
C ILE A 295 12.90 -5.22 -2.64
N PHE A 296 11.92 -4.95 -1.76
CA PHE A 296 11.84 -3.69 -1.00
C PHE A 296 13.10 -3.46 -0.16
N ILE A 297 13.63 -4.50 0.46
CA ILE A 297 14.83 -4.42 1.29
C ILE A 297 16.06 -4.11 0.44
N ILE A 298 16.21 -4.76 -0.72
CA ILE A 298 17.34 -4.53 -1.64
C ILE A 298 17.29 -3.10 -2.19
N GLU A 299 16.14 -2.64 -2.67
CA GLU A 299 15.96 -1.27 -3.20
C GLU A 299 16.27 -0.23 -2.13
N SER A 300 15.65 -0.33 -0.95
CA SER A 300 15.86 0.62 0.15
C SER A 300 17.30 0.58 0.66
N GLY A 301 17.88 -0.60 0.78
CA GLY A 301 19.27 -0.78 1.17
C GLY A 301 20.23 -0.12 0.17
N SER A 302 19.98 -0.28 -1.13
CA SER A 302 20.74 0.39 -2.20
C SER A 302 20.69 1.91 -2.06
N VAL A 303 19.50 2.47 -1.83
CA VAL A 303 19.32 3.93 -1.63
C VAL A 303 20.08 4.42 -0.40
N ILE A 304 19.99 3.71 0.74
CA ILE A 304 20.70 4.06 1.98
C ILE A 304 22.23 4.06 1.75
N VAL A 305 22.76 3.02 1.11
CA VAL A 305 24.20 2.92 0.79
C VAL A 305 24.64 4.07 -0.11
N GLN A 306 23.87 4.40 -1.15
CA GLN A 306 24.17 5.52 -2.04
C GLN A 306 24.16 6.88 -1.32
N LEU A 307 23.22 7.10 -0.40
CA LEU A 307 23.15 8.35 0.38
C LEU A 307 24.31 8.49 1.38
N THR A 308 24.77 7.38 1.97
CA THR A 308 25.89 7.37 2.93
C THR A 308 27.24 7.47 2.23
N SER A 309 27.39 6.88 1.06
CA SER A 309 28.64 6.91 0.26
C SER A 309 28.94 8.29 -0.35
N LYS A 310 27.92 9.16 -0.50
CA LYS A 310 28.08 10.54 -1.04
C LYS A 310 28.45 11.58 0.00
N LYS A 311 28.65 11.18 1.26
CA LYS A 311 29.21 12.05 2.33
C LYS A 311 30.69 11.80 2.50
#